data_d4946943b403d3bc7207afb730481835
#
_entry.id   d4946943b403d3bc7207afb730481835
#
_cell.length_a   1.000
_cell.length_b   1.000
_cell.length_c   1.000
_cell.angle_alpha   90.00
_cell.angle_beta   90.00
_cell.angle_gamma   90.00
#
_symmetry.space_group_name_H-M   'P 1'
#
loop_
_entity.id
_entity.type
_entity.pdbx_description
1 polymer ?
#
loop_
_entity_poly.entity_id
_entity_poly.type
_entity_poly.pdbx_seq_one_letter_code
_entity_poly.pdbx_strand_id
1 'polypeptide(L)'
;VKMIASGEKVRKGEKIMTVMHDGKQLELYSPVSGTIKEQNQSLLTNPSQINSSPYDAGWVYQIEPSNWIRETHFMFMADKFKAWLDDEFIRLKEFLATSANKNTVVYEHIVLQDGGELTDNVLADLEPEVWEDFQAKFIDESK
;
A
#
# COMPACT_ATOMS: atom_id res chain seq x y z
N VAL A 1 8.30 4.15 9.88
CA VAL A 1 7.29 3.07 9.93
C VAL A 1 7.11 2.58 11.37
N LYS A 2 5.92 2.08 11.69
CA LYS A 2 5.65 1.31 12.93
C LYS A 2 5.24 -0.09 12.52
N MET A 3 5.79 -1.10 13.17
CA MET A 3 5.62 -2.51 12.83
C MET A 3 5.27 -3.33 14.08
N ILE A 4 4.44 -4.36 13.94
CA ILE A 4 4.20 -5.33 15.03
C ILE A 4 5.40 -6.27 15.17
N ALA A 5 5.58 -6.84 16.36
CA ALA A 5 6.77 -7.64 16.67
C ALA A 5 6.71 -9.06 16.07
N SER A 6 7.90 -9.66 15.88
CA SER A 6 8.02 -11.09 15.58
C SER A 6 7.45 -11.93 16.73
N GLY A 7 6.82 -13.05 16.40
CA GLY A 7 6.14 -13.94 17.34
C GLY A 7 4.65 -13.62 17.52
N GLU A 8 4.18 -12.45 17.13
CA GLU A 8 2.77 -12.08 17.22
C GLU A 8 1.91 -12.89 16.23
N LYS A 9 0.70 -13.24 16.67
CA LYS A 9 -0.32 -13.86 15.82
C LYS A 9 -1.20 -12.78 15.23
N VAL A 10 -1.48 -12.90 13.93
CA VAL A 10 -2.31 -11.96 13.19
C VAL A 10 -3.43 -12.68 12.47
N ARG A 11 -4.54 -11.98 12.26
CA ARG A 11 -5.63 -12.43 11.40
C ARG A 11 -5.58 -11.68 10.08
N LYS A 12 -6.10 -12.29 9.01
CA LYS A 12 -6.35 -11.59 7.76
C LYS A 12 -7.16 -10.32 8.04
N GLY A 13 -6.73 -9.19 7.46
CA GLY A 13 -7.36 -7.88 7.67
C GLY A 13 -6.98 -7.19 9.00
N GLU A 14 -6.13 -7.78 9.83
CA GLU A 14 -5.62 -7.14 11.04
C GLU A 14 -4.47 -6.19 10.70
N LYS A 15 -4.44 -5.01 11.34
CA LYS A 15 -3.39 -4.02 11.12
C LYS A 15 -2.04 -4.56 11.60
N ILE A 16 -1.05 -4.54 10.70
CA ILE A 16 0.31 -5.04 10.98
C ILE A 16 1.37 -3.94 10.88
N MET A 17 1.09 -2.88 10.15
CA MET A 17 2.08 -1.82 9.90
C MET A 17 1.39 -0.47 9.77
N THR A 18 2.10 0.59 10.16
CA THR A 18 1.77 1.98 9.81
C THR A 18 2.96 2.61 9.11
N VAL A 19 2.74 3.13 7.92
CA VAL A 19 3.69 3.98 7.19
C VAL A 19 3.36 5.42 7.51
N MET A 20 4.39 6.23 7.77
CA MET A 20 4.23 7.66 8.09
C MET A 20 5.15 8.48 7.20
N HIS A 21 4.65 9.61 6.71
CA HIS A 21 5.41 10.57 5.91
C HIS A 21 4.87 11.99 6.19
N ASP A 22 5.71 12.88 6.71
CA ASP A 22 5.38 14.28 6.99
C ASP A 22 4.04 14.50 7.71
N GLY A 23 3.82 13.73 8.78
CA GLY A 23 2.60 13.80 9.60
C GLY A 23 1.40 13.04 9.04
N LYS A 24 1.46 12.56 7.81
CA LYS A 24 0.47 11.70 7.16
C LYS A 24 0.76 10.24 7.47
N GLN A 25 -0.27 9.38 7.42
CA GLN A 25 -0.10 7.95 7.72
C GLN A 25 -1.01 7.07 6.86
N LEU A 26 -0.52 5.86 6.59
CA LEU A 26 -1.29 4.76 6.00
C LEU A 26 -1.17 3.54 6.91
N GLU A 27 -2.29 2.85 7.11
CA GLU A 27 -2.37 1.60 7.84
C GLU A 27 -2.39 0.42 6.87
N LEU A 28 -1.50 -0.54 7.06
CA LEU A 28 -1.42 -1.75 6.23
C LEU A 28 -1.85 -2.96 7.03
N TYR A 29 -2.57 -3.86 6.35
CA TYR A 29 -3.23 -5.00 6.98
C TYR A 29 -2.64 -6.33 6.50
N SER A 30 -2.74 -7.35 7.34
CA SER A 30 -2.25 -8.68 6.99
C SER A 30 -3.11 -9.30 5.89
N PRO A 31 -2.49 -9.76 4.78
CA PRO A 31 -3.21 -10.45 3.72
C PRO A 31 -3.63 -11.86 4.10
N VAL A 32 -3.05 -12.43 5.15
CA VAL A 32 -3.31 -13.80 5.63
C VAL A 32 -3.30 -13.87 7.14
N SER A 33 -3.98 -14.87 7.71
CA SER A 33 -3.87 -15.21 9.12
C SER A 33 -2.63 -16.08 9.37
N GLY A 34 -1.90 -15.81 10.44
CA GLY A 34 -0.68 -16.57 10.74
C GLY A 34 0.10 -16.03 11.93
N THR A 35 1.36 -16.40 11.97
CA THR A 35 2.32 -15.91 12.96
C THR A 35 3.44 -15.15 12.25
N ILE A 36 3.75 -13.96 12.71
CA ILE A 36 4.90 -13.19 12.23
C ILE A 36 6.18 -13.94 12.65
N LYS A 37 6.88 -14.51 11.69
CA LYS A 37 8.17 -15.19 11.96
C LYS A 37 9.30 -14.19 12.08
N GLU A 38 9.36 -13.27 11.12
CA GLU A 38 10.37 -12.23 11.07
C GLU A 38 9.78 -10.91 10.62
N GLN A 39 10.32 -9.83 11.14
CA GLN A 39 10.11 -8.48 10.63
C GLN A 39 11.45 -7.92 10.12
N ASN A 40 11.41 -7.17 9.06
CA ASN A 40 12.61 -6.52 8.55
C ASN A 40 12.99 -5.32 9.42
N GLN A 41 13.91 -5.54 10.35
CA GLN A 41 14.39 -4.52 11.28
C GLN A 41 15.04 -3.32 10.57
N SER A 42 15.60 -3.51 9.36
CA SER A 42 16.24 -2.43 8.61
C SER A 42 15.26 -1.32 8.22
N LEU A 43 13.98 -1.63 8.07
CA LEU A 43 12.94 -0.65 7.74
C LEU A 43 12.65 0.35 8.87
N LEU A 44 13.01 0.01 10.13
CA LEU A 44 12.89 0.94 11.25
C LEU A 44 13.89 2.10 11.15
N THR A 45 15.03 1.87 10.51
CA THR A 45 16.10 2.86 10.30
C THR A 45 16.13 3.42 8.89
N ASN A 46 15.76 2.60 7.89
CA ASN A 46 15.73 2.98 6.49
C ASN A 46 14.43 2.55 5.80
N PRO A 47 13.31 3.23 6.08
CA PRO A 47 12.00 2.88 5.52
C PRO A 47 11.90 3.08 4.00
N SER A 48 12.77 3.89 3.40
CA SER A 48 12.78 4.11 1.94
C SER A 48 13.05 2.85 1.12
N GLN A 49 13.61 1.80 1.74
CA GLN A 49 13.81 0.50 1.08
C GLN A 49 12.50 -0.14 0.60
N ILE A 50 11.36 0.17 1.23
CA ILE A 50 10.05 -0.31 0.78
C ILE A 50 9.78 0.14 -0.67
N ASN A 51 10.16 1.35 -1.03
CA ASN A 51 9.95 1.89 -2.38
C ASN A 51 11.11 1.55 -3.32
N SER A 52 12.36 1.66 -2.84
CA SER A 52 13.54 1.51 -3.70
C SER A 52 13.88 0.06 -4.03
N SER A 53 13.47 -0.89 -3.21
CA SER A 53 13.77 -2.33 -3.38
C SER A 53 12.66 -3.22 -2.81
N PRO A 54 11.39 -3.09 -3.28
CA PRO A 54 10.22 -3.72 -2.66
C PRO A 54 10.25 -5.25 -2.66
N TYR A 55 10.93 -5.86 -3.63
CA TYR A 55 11.02 -7.32 -3.80
C TYR A 55 12.32 -7.94 -3.28
N ASP A 56 13.22 -7.13 -2.69
CA ASP A 56 14.49 -7.58 -2.12
C ASP A 56 14.67 -6.96 -0.72
N ALA A 57 15.51 -5.95 -0.54
CA ALA A 57 15.82 -5.35 0.77
C ALA A 57 14.60 -4.70 1.47
N GLY A 58 13.56 -4.35 0.72
CA GLY A 58 12.32 -3.74 1.21
C GLY A 58 11.24 -4.72 1.69
N TRP A 59 11.51 -6.03 1.79
CA TRP A 59 10.55 -6.96 2.38
C TRP A 59 10.12 -6.51 3.78
N VAL A 60 8.88 -6.75 4.18
CA VAL A 60 8.32 -6.23 5.44
C VAL A 60 8.23 -7.32 6.50
N TYR A 61 7.54 -8.41 6.20
CA TYR A 61 7.31 -9.53 7.10
C TYR A 61 7.47 -10.87 6.42
N GLN A 62 7.95 -11.84 7.19
CA GLN A 62 7.76 -13.25 6.90
C GLN A 62 6.67 -13.79 7.81
N ILE A 63 5.57 -14.26 7.23
CA ILE A 63 4.41 -14.77 7.95
C ILE A 63 4.31 -16.28 7.71
N GLU A 64 4.23 -17.07 8.77
CA GLU A 64 3.84 -18.46 8.69
C GLU A 64 2.31 -18.54 8.71
N PRO A 65 1.65 -18.82 7.57
CA PRO A 65 0.21 -18.76 7.49
C PRO A 65 -0.45 -19.94 8.22
N SER A 66 -1.55 -19.69 8.91
CA SER A 66 -2.32 -20.71 9.61
C SER A 66 -3.46 -21.32 8.78
N ASN A 67 -3.88 -20.64 7.71
CA ASN A 67 -5.05 -21.03 6.92
C ASN A 67 -4.85 -20.75 5.40
N TRP A 68 -3.66 -21.06 4.90
CA TRP A 68 -3.20 -20.70 3.55
C TRP A 68 -4.19 -21.05 2.45
N ILE A 69 -4.58 -22.31 2.35
CA ILE A 69 -5.42 -22.80 1.24
C ILE A 69 -6.75 -22.04 1.17
N ARG A 70 -7.40 -21.83 2.32
CA ARG A 70 -8.70 -21.16 2.36
C ARG A 70 -8.60 -19.68 2.05
N GLU A 71 -7.58 -18.99 2.57
CA GLU A 71 -7.44 -17.54 2.44
C GLU A 71 -6.88 -17.13 1.07
N THR A 72 -6.02 -17.95 0.47
CA THR A 72 -5.46 -17.67 -0.87
C THR A 72 -6.38 -18.08 -2.02
N HIS A 73 -7.43 -18.86 -1.74
CA HIS A 73 -8.39 -19.27 -2.78
C HIS A 73 -9.03 -18.08 -3.53
N PHE A 74 -9.17 -16.95 -2.86
CA PHE A 74 -9.76 -15.73 -3.42
C PHE A 74 -8.71 -14.71 -3.92
N MET A 75 -7.42 -15.02 -3.83
CA MET A 75 -6.38 -14.13 -4.34
C MET A 75 -6.24 -14.27 -5.86
N PHE A 76 -6.05 -13.15 -6.50
CA PHE A 76 -5.78 -13.13 -7.93
C PHE A 76 -4.37 -13.63 -8.23
N MET A 77 -4.22 -14.47 -9.25
CA MET A 77 -2.94 -15.00 -9.70
C MET A 77 -2.82 -14.91 -11.22
N ALA A 78 -1.59 -14.82 -11.71
CA ALA A 78 -1.25 -14.81 -13.13
C ALA A 78 -2.08 -13.76 -13.93
N ASP A 79 -2.78 -14.17 -14.98
CA ASP A 79 -3.50 -13.25 -15.87
C ASP A 79 -4.62 -12.48 -15.15
N LYS A 80 -5.27 -13.08 -14.15
CA LYS A 80 -6.29 -12.40 -13.35
C LYS A 80 -5.68 -11.29 -12.50
N PHE A 81 -4.49 -11.52 -11.95
CA PHE A 81 -3.76 -10.48 -11.22
C PHE A 81 -3.36 -9.32 -12.13
N LYS A 82 -2.89 -9.62 -13.34
CA LYS A 82 -2.54 -8.59 -14.31
C LYS A 82 -3.76 -7.74 -14.69
N ALA A 83 -4.89 -8.35 -15.02
CA ALA A 83 -6.12 -7.63 -15.35
C ALA A 83 -6.59 -6.75 -14.17
N TRP A 84 -6.59 -7.31 -12.97
CA TRP A 84 -6.92 -6.54 -11.76
C TRP A 84 -5.98 -5.36 -11.55
N LEU A 85 -4.67 -5.54 -11.77
CA LEU A 85 -3.68 -4.49 -11.61
C LEU A 85 -3.88 -3.36 -12.64
N ASP A 86 -4.20 -3.70 -13.89
CA ASP A 86 -4.51 -2.71 -14.93
C ASP A 86 -5.76 -1.88 -14.55
N ASP A 87 -6.80 -2.50 -14.01
CA ASP A 87 -8.00 -1.82 -13.51
C ASP A 87 -7.69 -0.91 -12.30
N GLU A 88 -6.86 -1.38 -11.35
CA GLU A 88 -6.45 -0.57 -10.19
C GLU A 88 -5.58 0.64 -10.60
N PHE A 89 -4.76 0.53 -11.64
CA PHE A 89 -4.02 1.67 -12.18
C PHE A 89 -4.94 2.72 -12.79
N ILE A 90 -5.99 2.31 -13.51
CA ILE A 90 -6.99 3.23 -14.05
C ILE A 90 -7.71 3.94 -12.88
N ARG A 91 -8.15 3.17 -11.88
CA ARG A 91 -8.83 3.68 -10.69
C ARG A 91 -7.94 4.67 -9.91
N LEU A 92 -6.64 4.39 -9.78
CA LEU A 92 -5.68 5.29 -9.14
C LEU A 92 -5.53 6.60 -9.92
N LYS A 93 -5.43 6.55 -11.24
CA LYS A 93 -5.34 7.75 -12.10
C LYS A 93 -6.59 8.62 -11.96
N GLU A 94 -7.79 8.03 -11.97
CA GLU A 94 -9.05 8.76 -11.77
C GLU A 94 -9.12 9.39 -10.37
N PHE A 95 -8.69 8.67 -9.34
CA PHE A 95 -8.62 9.16 -7.97
C PHE A 95 -7.70 10.40 -7.88
N LEU A 96 -6.49 10.31 -8.43
CA LEU A 96 -5.52 11.40 -8.41
C LEU A 96 -6.02 12.62 -9.21
N ALA A 97 -6.61 12.42 -10.37
CA ALA A 97 -7.18 13.51 -11.17
C ALA A 97 -8.33 14.22 -10.43
N THR A 98 -9.17 13.47 -9.73
CA THR A 98 -10.27 14.04 -8.92
C THR A 98 -9.75 14.80 -7.71
N SER A 99 -8.73 14.28 -7.04
CA SER A 99 -8.10 14.93 -5.88
C SER A 99 -7.35 16.21 -6.28
N ALA A 100 -6.70 16.20 -7.43
CA ALA A 100 -6.03 17.38 -7.98
C ALA A 100 -7.01 18.54 -8.26
N ASN A 101 -8.19 18.24 -8.78
CA ASN A 101 -9.21 19.26 -9.07
C ASN A 101 -9.83 19.92 -7.83
N LYS A 102 -9.76 19.29 -6.67
CA LYS A 102 -10.26 19.88 -5.42
C LYS A 102 -9.33 20.94 -4.82
N ASN A 103 -8.04 20.90 -5.15
CA ASN A 103 -7.00 21.78 -4.60
C ASN A 103 -6.21 22.47 -5.71
N THR A 104 -6.68 23.62 -6.15
CA THR A 104 -6.22 24.37 -7.35
C THR A 104 -4.79 24.95 -7.27
N VAL A 105 -4.03 24.78 -6.19
CA VAL A 105 -2.77 25.56 -5.97
C VAL A 105 -1.49 24.74 -6.10
N VAL A 106 -1.51 23.40 -6.03
CA VAL A 106 -0.28 22.59 -5.93
C VAL A 106 -0.05 21.66 -7.13
N TYR A 107 -1.00 21.54 -8.04
CA TYR A 107 -1.01 20.43 -9.00
C TYR A 107 -0.69 20.76 -10.45
N GLU A 108 0.07 21.84 -10.73
CA GLU A 108 0.58 22.09 -12.08
C GLU A 108 1.45 20.96 -12.64
N HIS A 109 1.93 20.05 -11.80
CA HIS A 109 2.79 18.92 -12.20
C HIS A 109 2.08 17.56 -12.26
N ILE A 110 0.83 17.44 -11.77
CA ILE A 110 0.03 16.21 -11.91
C ILE A 110 -1.05 16.40 -12.98
N VAL A 111 -0.68 16.92 -14.13
CA VAL A 111 -1.57 16.90 -15.29
C VAL A 111 -1.42 15.53 -15.94
N LEU A 112 -2.24 14.59 -15.54
CA LEU A 112 -2.49 13.37 -16.29
C LEU A 112 -3.31 13.75 -17.54
N GLN A 113 -2.66 14.36 -18.52
CA GLN A 113 -3.19 14.39 -19.88
C GLN A 113 -3.23 12.95 -20.39
N ASP A 114 -4.21 12.64 -21.25
CA ASP A 114 -4.39 11.32 -21.85
C ASP A 114 -3.04 10.63 -22.15
N GLY A 115 -2.72 9.57 -21.41
CA GLY A 115 -1.50 8.79 -21.56
C GLY A 115 -0.33 9.15 -20.62
N GLY A 116 -0.49 10.07 -19.66
CA GLY A 116 0.55 10.42 -18.69
C GLY A 116 0.97 9.25 -17.82
N GLU A 117 2.28 9.04 -17.65
CA GLU A 117 2.84 8.09 -16.69
C GLU A 117 2.71 8.63 -15.27
N LEU A 118 2.42 7.74 -14.31
CA LEU A 118 2.47 8.09 -12.90
C LEU A 118 3.93 8.33 -12.50
N THR A 119 4.19 9.46 -11.88
CA THR A 119 5.52 9.74 -11.31
C THR A 119 5.72 8.98 -10.01
N ASP A 120 6.97 8.65 -9.70
CA ASP A 120 7.32 8.08 -8.41
C ASP A 120 6.93 9.05 -7.28
N ASN A 121 6.49 8.49 -6.14
CA ASN A 121 6.13 9.23 -4.93
C ASN A 121 4.92 10.18 -5.07
N VAL A 122 4.03 9.95 -6.02
CA VAL A 122 2.87 10.82 -6.28
C VAL A 122 2.04 11.14 -5.03
N LEU A 123 1.93 10.22 -4.07
CA LEU A 123 1.20 10.44 -2.80
C LEU A 123 1.98 11.30 -1.80
N ALA A 124 3.31 11.39 -1.91
CA ALA A 124 4.13 12.07 -0.90
C ALA A 124 3.77 13.56 -0.76
N ASP A 125 3.50 14.22 -1.88
CA ASP A 125 3.23 15.66 -1.93
C ASP A 125 1.74 16.01 -1.74
N LEU A 126 0.85 15.01 -1.62
CA LEU A 126 -0.58 15.23 -1.47
C LEU A 126 -0.96 15.57 -0.03
N GLU A 127 -2.07 16.32 0.11
CA GLU A 127 -2.61 16.74 1.40
C GLU A 127 -3.06 15.55 2.27
N PRO A 128 -3.13 15.72 3.61
CA PRO A 128 -3.55 14.66 4.53
C PRO A 128 -4.91 14.05 4.21
N GLU A 129 -5.88 14.86 3.79
CA GLU A 129 -7.22 14.41 3.42
C GLU A 129 -7.20 13.44 2.23
N VAL A 130 -6.25 13.64 1.29
CA VAL A 130 -6.08 12.72 0.15
C VAL A 130 -5.51 11.37 0.60
N TRP A 131 -4.64 11.37 1.61
CA TRP A 131 -4.14 10.14 2.22
C TRP A 131 -5.25 9.37 2.93
N GLU A 132 -6.15 10.05 3.65
CA GLU A 132 -7.33 9.44 4.28
C GLU A 132 -8.28 8.84 3.22
N ASP A 133 -8.57 9.59 2.15
CA ASP A 133 -9.37 9.10 1.02
C ASP A 133 -8.71 7.91 0.32
N PHE A 134 -7.39 7.93 0.14
CA PHE A 134 -6.62 6.82 -0.43
C PHE A 134 -6.67 5.59 0.49
N GLN A 135 -6.47 5.76 1.79
CA GLN A 135 -6.62 4.70 2.79
C GLN A 135 -7.97 4.02 2.67
N ALA A 136 -9.05 4.80 2.67
CA ALA A 136 -10.41 4.28 2.61
C ALA A 136 -10.68 3.49 1.32
N LYS A 137 -10.27 4.03 0.16
CA LYS A 137 -10.63 3.48 -1.15
C LYS A 137 -9.73 2.32 -1.62
N PHE A 138 -8.44 2.34 -1.33
CA PHE A 138 -7.49 1.39 -1.88
C PHE A 138 -6.99 0.36 -0.86
N ILE A 139 -7.00 0.70 0.41
CA ILE A 139 -6.46 -0.18 1.44
C ILE A 139 -7.57 -0.81 2.27
N ASP A 140 -8.54 -0.01 2.74
CA ASP A 140 -9.61 -0.51 3.61
C ASP A 140 -10.64 -1.37 2.88
N GLU A 141 -10.91 -1.08 1.61
CA GLU A 141 -11.79 -1.92 0.77
C GLU A 141 -11.19 -3.28 0.41
N SER A 142 -9.88 -3.44 0.53
CA SER A 142 -9.14 -4.67 0.18
C SER A 142 -8.92 -5.63 1.36
N LYS A 143 -9.44 -5.35 2.55
CA LYS A 143 -9.27 -6.15 3.79
C LYS A 143 -9.82 -7.56 3.74
#